data_146cf674bf85fa1168a564c4aff1668f
#
_entry.id   146cf674bf85fa1168a564c4aff1668f
#
_cell.length_a   1.000
_cell.length_b   1.000
_cell.length_c   1.000
_cell.angle_alpha   90.00
_cell.angle_beta   90.00
_cell.angle_gamma   90.00
#
_symmetry.space_group_name_H-M   'P 1'
#
loop_
_entity.id
_entity.type
_entity.pdbx_description
1 polymer ?
#
loop_
_entity_poly.entity_id
_entity_poly.type
_entity_poly.pdbx_seq_one_letter_code
_entity_poly.pdbx_strand_id
1 'polypeptide(L)'
;MTNYYLRTTTVPQMTAALALIPEPRYIDMIGTMGAVLDIDGNVITPEDLRIHANVRCETLAPALLATLPTCLPATPRREFV
;
A
#
# COMPACT_ATOMS: atom_id res chain seq x y z
N MET A 1 13.20 -7.73 9.09
CA MET A 1 12.28 -7.68 7.94
C MET A 1 12.12 -6.25 7.46
N THR A 2 11.81 -6.10 6.19
CA THR A 2 11.64 -4.79 5.54
C THR A 2 10.17 -4.55 5.26
N ASN A 3 9.70 -3.31 5.46
CA ASN A 3 8.35 -2.91 5.11
C ASN A 3 8.31 -2.35 3.69
N TYR A 4 7.37 -2.85 2.90
CA TYR A 4 7.10 -2.35 1.56
C TYR A 4 5.65 -1.86 1.49
N TYR A 5 5.45 -0.74 0.80
CA TYR A 5 4.13 -0.13 0.63
C TYR A 5 3.74 -0.27 -0.83
N LEU A 6 2.62 -0.94 -1.08
CA LEU A 6 2.12 -1.20 -2.42
C LEU A 6 0.80 -0.46 -2.65
N ARG A 7 0.59 -0.04 -3.89
CA ARG A 7 -0.63 0.66 -4.29
C ARG A 7 -1.00 0.24 -5.70
N THR A 8 -2.24 -0.21 -5.88
CA THR A 8 -2.76 -0.58 -7.20
C THR A 8 -4.13 0.05 -7.44
N THR A 9 -4.58 0.01 -8.69
CA THR A 9 -5.90 0.53 -9.06
C THR A 9 -7.01 -0.44 -8.69
N THR A 10 -6.78 -1.75 -8.78
CA THR A 10 -7.79 -2.78 -8.56
C THR A 10 -7.29 -3.87 -7.61
N VAL A 11 -8.23 -4.59 -7.00
CA VAL A 11 -7.92 -5.74 -6.14
C VAL A 11 -7.19 -6.84 -6.90
N PRO A 12 -7.60 -7.25 -8.12
CA PRO A 12 -6.87 -8.26 -8.89
C PRO A 12 -5.40 -7.89 -9.13
N GLN A 13 -5.11 -6.62 -9.40
CA GLN A 13 -3.72 -6.16 -9.56
C GLN A 13 -2.93 -6.32 -8.26
N MET A 14 -3.52 -5.99 -7.12
CA MET A 14 -2.87 -6.17 -5.82
C MET A 14 -2.64 -7.63 -5.53
N THR A 15 -3.61 -8.49 -5.77
CA THR A 15 -3.48 -9.95 -5.57
C THR A 15 -2.35 -10.52 -6.41
N ALA A 16 -2.25 -10.11 -7.67
CA ALA A 16 -1.18 -10.56 -8.56
C ALA A 16 0.20 -10.08 -8.07
N ALA A 17 0.30 -8.84 -7.60
CA ALA A 17 1.54 -8.29 -7.06
C ALA A 17 1.98 -9.05 -5.78
N LEU A 18 1.05 -9.28 -4.85
CA LEU A 18 1.34 -9.97 -3.60
C LEU A 18 1.78 -11.41 -3.82
N ALA A 19 1.26 -12.06 -4.86
CA ALA A 19 1.65 -13.44 -5.21
C ALA A 19 3.12 -13.57 -5.64
N LEU A 20 3.76 -12.47 -6.06
CA LEU A 20 5.16 -12.46 -6.45
C LEU A 20 6.12 -12.39 -5.26
N ILE A 21 5.62 -12.05 -4.08
CA ILE A 21 6.45 -11.86 -2.88
C ILE A 21 6.67 -13.21 -2.20
N PRO A 22 7.94 -13.63 -2.00
CA PRO A 22 8.22 -14.92 -1.37
C PRO A 22 7.87 -14.93 0.12
N GLU A 23 7.54 -16.09 0.65
CA GLU A 23 7.34 -16.30 2.07
C GLU A 23 8.68 -16.43 2.80
N PRO A 24 8.75 -16.07 4.10
CA PRO A 24 7.64 -15.59 4.95
C PRO A 24 7.29 -14.12 4.67
N ARG A 25 5.99 -13.82 4.73
CA ARG A 25 5.49 -12.46 4.52
C ARG A 25 4.28 -12.19 5.40
N TYR A 26 4.14 -10.93 5.83
CA TYR A 26 2.99 -10.45 6.58
C TYR A 26 2.34 -9.34 5.76
N ILE A 27 1.07 -9.47 5.46
CA ILE A 27 0.35 -8.56 4.56
C ILE A 27 -0.84 -7.95 5.28
N ASP A 28 -0.89 -6.60 5.31
CA ASP A 28 -2.03 -5.84 5.74
C ASP A 28 -2.62 -5.11 4.53
N MET A 29 -3.73 -5.62 4.02
CA MET A 29 -4.45 -4.96 2.92
C MET A 29 -5.45 -3.98 3.51
N ILE A 30 -5.26 -2.70 3.25
CA ILE A 30 -6.06 -1.63 3.84
C ILE A 30 -7.25 -1.25 2.93
N GLY A 31 -7.09 -1.45 1.62
CA GLY A 31 -8.10 -1.04 0.67
C GLY A 31 -8.05 0.46 0.37
N THR A 32 -9.20 1.06 0.14
CA THR A 32 -9.31 2.47 -0.20
C THR A 32 -9.27 3.35 1.05
N MET A 33 -8.86 4.61 0.86
CA MET A 33 -8.77 5.60 1.94
C MET A 33 -9.86 6.64 1.78
N GLY A 34 -10.59 6.93 2.85
CA GLY A 34 -11.57 8.01 2.86
C GLY A 34 -10.92 9.39 2.87
N ALA A 35 -11.68 10.41 2.50
CA ALA A 35 -11.25 11.80 2.57
C ALA A 35 -11.01 12.22 4.02
N VAL A 36 -10.06 13.13 4.24
CA VAL A 36 -9.83 13.77 5.53
C VAL A 36 -10.40 15.17 5.47
N LEU A 37 -11.26 15.47 6.43
CA LEU A 37 -11.93 16.78 6.55
C LEU A 37 -11.38 17.55 7.75
N ASP A 38 -11.41 18.87 7.68
CA ASP A 38 -11.15 19.70 8.84
C ASP A 38 -12.43 19.84 9.71
N ILE A 39 -12.34 20.62 10.77
CA ILE A 39 -13.46 20.84 11.68
C ILE A 39 -14.65 21.54 11.00
N ASP A 40 -14.42 22.28 9.94
CA ASP A 40 -15.45 23.00 9.19
C ASP A 40 -16.03 22.17 8.04
N GLY A 41 -15.56 20.93 7.85
CA GLY A 41 -16.01 20.05 6.80
C GLY A 41 -15.30 20.24 5.47
N ASN A 42 -14.24 21.04 5.42
CA ASN A 42 -13.46 21.21 4.20
C ASN A 42 -12.50 20.05 3.99
N VAL A 43 -12.33 19.62 2.75
CA VAL A 43 -11.44 18.51 2.41
C VAL A 43 -9.98 18.95 2.54
N ILE A 44 -9.26 18.38 3.52
CA ILE A 44 -7.81 18.56 3.67
C ILE A 44 -7.06 17.61 2.74
N THR A 45 -7.48 16.33 2.75
CA THR A 45 -6.91 15.29 1.90
C THR A 45 -8.05 14.60 1.17
N PRO A 46 -8.05 14.57 -0.16
CA PRO A 46 -9.11 13.89 -0.92
C PRO A 46 -9.08 12.39 -0.69
N GLU A 47 -10.21 11.73 -0.94
CA GLU A 47 -10.28 10.27 -0.88
C GLU A 47 -9.34 9.64 -1.90
N ASP A 48 -8.81 8.47 -1.57
CA ASP A 48 -7.99 7.67 -2.46
C ASP A 48 -8.66 6.32 -2.64
N LEU A 49 -9.14 6.07 -3.86
CA LEU A 49 -9.87 4.85 -4.20
C LEU A 49 -8.94 3.72 -4.65
N ARG A 50 -7.63 3.94 -4.65
CA ARG A 50 -6.66 2.89 -4.99
C ARG A 50 -6.55 1.89 -3.85
N ILE A 51 -6.11 0.69 -4.19
CA ILE A 51 -5.92 -0.39 -3.21
C ILE A 51 -4.53 -0.26 -2.61
N HIS A 52 -4.44 -0.30 -1.30
CA HIS A 52 -3.19 -0.15 -0.55
C HIS A 52 -2.88 -1.44 0.22
N ALA A 53 -1.61 -1.79 0.30
CA ALA A 53 -1.15 -2.88 1.14
C ALA A 53 0.21 -2.56 1.74
N ASN A 54 0.38 -2.92 3.01
CA ASN A 54 1.67 -2.92 3.69
C ASN A 54 2.15 -4.36 3.75
N VAL A 55 3.34 -4.63 3.21
CA VAL A 55 3.94 -5.95 3.22
C VAL A 55 5.23 -5.91 4.03
N ARG A 56 5.35 -6.80 5.00
CA ARG A 56 6.57 -6.99 5.75
C ARG A 56 7.16 -8.35 5.43
N CYS A 57 8.37 -8.38 4.90
CA CYS A 57 9.04 -9.61 4.48
C CYS A 57 10.55 -9.41 4.48
N GLU A 58 11.30 -10.47 4.12
CA GLU A 58 12.73 -10.37 3.87
C GLU A 58 12.99 -9.37 2.74
N THR A 59 14.15 -8.72 2.78
CA THR A 59 14.53 -7.75 1.76
C THR A 59 14.46 -8.36 0.37
N LEU A 60 13.67 -7.75 -0.51
CA LEU A 60 13.45 -8.24 -1.87
C LEU A 60 14.62 -7.89 -2.78
N ALA A 61 14.88 -8.78 -3.76
CA ALA A 61 15.87 -8.51 -4.80
C ALA A 61 15.46 -7.27 -5.62
N PRO A 62 16.43 -6.41 -6.02
CA PRO A 62 16.10 -5.21 -6.79
C PRO A 62 15.33 -5.48 -8.08
N ALA A 63 15.62 -6.60 -8.75
CA ALA A 63 14.92 -6.98 -9.98
C ALA A 63 13.43 -7.26 -9.73
N LEU A 64 13.10 -7.95 -8.63
CA LEU A 64 11.71 -8.19 -8.24
C LEU A 64 11.04 -6.89 -7.80
N LEU A 65 11.71 -6.11 -6.96
CA LEU A 65 11.17 -4.86 -6.43
C LEU A 65 10.80 -3.88 -7.56
N ALA A 66 11.57 -3.86 -8.64
CA ALA A 66 11.30 -3.00 -9.79
C ALA A 66 10.00 -3.38 -10.53
N THR A 67 9.50 -4.61 -10.38
CA THR A 67 8.25 -5.06 -11.00
C THR A 67 7.02 -4.82 -10.13
N LEU A 68 7.22 -4.47 -8.85
CA LEU A 68 6.11 -4.31 -7.91
C LEU A 68 5.59 -2.86 -7.91
N PRO A 69 4.26 -2.67 -7.66
CA PRO A 69 3.66 -1.34 -7.60
C PRO A 69 3.95 -0.64 -6.26
N THR A 70 5.24 -0.44 -5.96
CA THR A 70 5.65 0.21 -4.72
C THR A 70 5.38 1.69 -4.73
N CYS A 71 5.18 2.28 -3.54
CA CYS A 71 5.01 3.71 -3.37
C CYS A 71 5.71 4.17 -2.09
N LEU A 72 5.92 5.49 -1.99
CA LEU A 72 6.43 6.13 -0.78
C LEU A 72 5.32 7.01 -0.20
N PRO A 73 4.54 6.50 0.77
CA PRO A 73 3.45 7.28 1.34
C PRO A 73 3.97 8.45 2.16
N ALA A 74 3.30 9.58 2.06
CA ALA A 74 3.63 10.77 2.86
C ALA A 74 3.26 10.58 4.33
N THR A 75 2.22 9.78 4.59
CA THR A 75 1.70 9.52 5.95
C THR A 75 1.48 8.02 6.14
N PRO A 76 2.57 7.20 6.29
CA PRO A 76 2.45 5.74 6.35
C PRO A 76 1.51 5.24 7.44
N ARG A 77 1.52 5.86 8.60
CA ARG A 77 0.65 5.45 9.71
C ARG A 77 -0.82 5.60 9.39
N ARG A 78 -1.18 6.61 8.61
CA ARG A 78 -2.56 6.85 8.20
C ARG A 78 -2.96 5.97 7.03
N GLU A 79 -2.04 5.75 6.10
CA GLU A 79 -2.32 5.06 4.84
C GLU A 79 -2.16 3.54 4.93
N PHE A 80 -1.30 3.05 5.84
CA PHE A 80 -0.88 1.64 5.86
C PHE A 80 -0.90 0.99 7.25
N VAL A 81 -1.57 1.59 8.19
CA VAL A 81 -1.72 1.01 9.55
C VAL A 81 -3.16 0.76 9.90
#